data_d517588cd027138435985a3e11250b7f
#
_entry.id   d517588cd027138435985a3e11250b7f
#
_cell.length_a   1.000
_cell.length_b   1.000
_cell.length_c   1.000
_cell.angle_alpha   90.00
_cell.angle_beta   90.00
_cell.angle_gamma   90.00
#
_symmetry.space_group_name_H-M   'P 1'
#
loop_
_entity.id
_entity.type
_entity.pdbx_description
1 polymer ?
#
loop_
_entity_poly.entity_id
_entity_poly.type
_entity_poly.pdbx_seq_one_letter_code
_entity_poly.pdbx_strand_id
1 'polypeptide(L)'
;MYKRQSVASSAGSPNQIKTCCMELSLRAKKCGSAIFFVGHVTKEGTIAGPKIVEHMVDTVLYFENAESGMRMLRAAKSRFGSVDEIGLFEMTEKGLVCVKDASRYFLSARSDGDLPSGIAFTPVIEGSRTFVVEVQALAVPARSGYQRIYSDKVDMGRVNRIAAILERHAGLDLSQDDIYVNVAGGMKLKEGSVDLALALALYSSKTDTPLPSTLASFGELSLAGEVRPVTFSSRRVKTLSDMGFSKIIVSQGTENEGSADTIKAKDIRSAVIAAFKGAKKSK
;
A
#
# COMPACT_ATOMS: atom_id res chain seq x y z
N MET A 1 -4.38 33.38 27.82
CA MET A 1 -3.48 33.00 28.92
C MET A 1 -4.18 32.69 30.25
N TYR A 2 -5.47 32.98 30.40
CA TYR A 2 -6.24 32.86 31.65
C TYR A 2 -6.76 31.49 32.04
N LYS A 3 -6.78 30.49 31.15
CA LYS A 3 -7.44 29.19 31.41
C LYS A 3 -6.53 28.08 32.00
N ARG A 4 -5.22 28.28 32.04
CA ARG A 4 -4.31 27.32 32.72
C ARG A 4 -4.52 27.22 34.23
N GLN A 5 -5.09 28.26 34.81
CA GLN A 5 -5.20 28.40 36.30
C GLN A 5 -6.50 27.80 36.86
N SER A 6 -7.51 27.52 36.03
CA SER A 6 -8.83 27.05 36.50
C SER A 6 -9.00 25.51 36.53
N VAL A 7 -8.00 24.78 36.06
CA VAL A 7 -8.04 23.31 36.07
C VAL A 7 -7.05 22.80 37.11
N ALA A 8 -7.54 22.12 38.14
CA ALA A 8 -6.75 21.54 39.24
C ALA A 8 -5.94 20.30 38.74
N SER A 9 -5.04 20.53 37.76
CA SER A 9 -4.17 19.49 37.22
C SER A 9 -2.91 20.10 36.62
N SER A 10 -1.80 19.33 36.60
CA SER A 10 -0.53 19.79 36.04
C SER A 10 -0.64 20.23 34.59
N ALA A 11 0.16 21.23 34.18
CA ALA A 11 0.20 21.75 32.83
C ALA A 11 0.55 20.64 31.84
N GLY A 12 -0.27 20.49 30.80
CA GLY A 12 -0.11 19.44 29.76
C GLY A 12 -0.63 18.07 30.18
N SER A 13 -1.23 17.91 31.35
CA SER A 13 -1.83 16.65 31.77
C SER A 13 -3.04 16.28 30.88
N PRO A 14 -3.33 14.97 30.71
CA PRO A 14 -4.48 14.51 29.94
C PRO A 14 -5.82 15.15 30.34
N ASN A 15 -5.99 15.38 31.64
CA ASN A 15 -7.20 15.98 32.18
C ASN A 15 -7.31 17.47 31.85
N GLN A 16 -6.20 18.20 31.87
CA GLN A 16 -6.17 19.60 31.46
C GLN A 16 -6.48 19.73 29.96
N ILE A 17 -5.84 18.92 29.12
CA ILE A 17 -6.07 18.91 27.66
C ILE A 17 -7.55 18.64 27.38
N LYS A 18 -8.13 17.60 27.99
CA LYS A 18 -9.55 17.26 27.88
C LYS A 18 -10.45 18.46 28.21
N THR A 19 -10.26 19.07 29.36
CA THR A 19 -11.09 20.19 29.83
C THR A 19 -10.96 21.40 28.90
N CYS A 20 -9.76 21.76 28.49
CA CYS A 20 -9.52 22.88 27.57
C CYS A 20 -10.17 22.61 26.18
N CYS A 21 -9.99 21.42 25.63
CA CYS A 21 -10.61 21.07 24.34
C CYS A 21 -12.12 21.11 24.43
N MET A 22 -12.71 20.62 25.52
CA MET A 22 -14.17 20.63 25.72
C MET A 22 -14.73 22.06 25.77
N GLU A 23 -14.10 22.93 26.55
CA GLU A 23 -14.55 24.33 26.67
C GLU A 23 -14.42 25.09 25.34
N LEU A 24 -13.27 24.91 24.63
CA LEU A 24 -13.05 25.53 23.33
C LEU A 24 -14.08 25.04 22.30
N SER A 25 -14.36 23.73 22.26
CA SER A 25 -15.37 23.14 21.36
C SER A 25 -16.77 23.70 21.64
N LEU A 26 -17.16 23.83 22.91
CA LEU A 26 -18.44 24.41 23.29
C LEU A 26 -18.57 25.89 22.88
N ARG A 27 -17.48 26.65 23.02
CA ARG A 27 -17.44 28.06 22.58
C ARG A 27 -17.51 28.17 21.06
N ALA A 28 -16.73 27.36 20.34
CA ALA A 28 -16.75 27.32 18.89
C ALA A 28 -18.16 27.03 18.34
N LYS A 29 -18.87 26.05 18.92
CA LYS A 29 -20.26 25.75 18.56
C LYS A 29 -21.21 26.91 18.84
N LYS A 30 -21.05 27.62 19.97
CA LYS A 30 -21.88 28.79 20.29
C LYS A 30 -21.65 29.96 19.34
N CYS A 31 -20.43 30.13 18.85
CA CYS A 31 -20.06 31.23 17.94
C CYS A 31 -20.16 30.84 16.46
N GLY A 32 -20.55 29.60 16.12
CA GLY A 32 -20.59 29.12 14.74
C GLY A 32 -19.21 29.06 14.08
N SER A 33 -18.12 28.93 14.86
CA SER A 33 -16.75 28.95 14.36
C SER A 33 -16.16 27.57 14.26
N ALA A 34 -15.36 27.31 13.24
CA ALA A 34 -14.53 26.12 13.16
C ALA A 34 -13.28 26.26 14.06
N ILE A 35 -12.87 25.16 14.69
CA ILE A 35 -11.65 25.12 15.51
C ILE A 35 -10.78 23.93 15.07
N PHE A 36 -9.48 24.18 14.93
CA PHE A 36 -8.49 23.15 14.62
C PHE A 36 -7.60 22.96 15.85
N PHE A 37 -7.55 21.71 16.34
CA PHE A 37 -6.58 21.29 17.35
C PHE A 37 -5.43 20.59 16.65
N VAL A 38 -4.22 21.14 16.76
CA VAL A 38 -3.02 20.54 16.21
C VAL A 38 -2.30 19.78 17.32
N GLY A 39 -2.11 18.49 17.12
CA GLY A 39 -1.40 17.60 18.05
C GLY A 39 -0.22 16.90 17.35
N HIS A 40 0.63 16.27 18.16
CA HIS A 40 1.70 15.40 17.65
C HIS A 40 1.34 13.95 17.88
N VAL A 41 1.75 13.07 16.95
CA VAL A 41 1.70 11.62 17.14
C VAL A 41 2.96 11.14 17.89
N THR A 42 2.80 10.14 18.75
CA THR A 42 3.93 9.45 19.38
C THR A 42 4.66 8.57 18.35
N LYS A 43 5.85 8.07 18.70
CA LYS A 43 6.61 7.13 17.88
C LYS A 43 5.82 5.83 17.53
N GLU A 44 4.81 5.52 18.33
CA GLU A 44 3.91 4.36 18.15
C GLU A 44 2.70 4.68 17.24
N GLY A 45 2.66 5.87 16.63
CA GLY A 45 1.59 6.27 15.70
C GLY A 45 0.27 6.64 16.38
N THR A 46 0.27 6.83 17.69
CA THR A 46 -0.89 7.31 18.44
C THR A 46 -0.76 8.83 18.72
N ILE A 47 -1.89 9.55 18.76
CA ILE A 47 -1.87 10.98 19.12
C ILE A 47 -1.27 11.12 20.53
N ALA A 48 -0.22 11.95 20.64
CA ALA A 48 0.35 12.34 21.92
C ALA A 48 -0.66 13.19 22.68
N GLY A 49 -1.48 12.54 23.47
CA GLY A 49 -2.60 13.11 24.22
C GLY A 49 -3.69 12.07 24.42
N PRO A 50 -4.69 12.34 25.26
CA PRO A 50 -5.69 11.32 25.54
C PRO A 50 -6.48 11.03 24.25
N LYS A 51 -6.64 9.76 23.87
CA LYS A 51 -7.62 9.26 22.85
C LYS A 51 -9.01 9.87 23.04
N ILE A 52 -9.25 10.38 24.23
CA ILE A 52 -10.46 11.10 24.61
C ILE A 52 -10.74 12.34 23.75
N VAL A 53 -9.70 13.05 23.25
CA VAL A 53 -9.88 14.21 22.37
C VAL A 53 -10.41 13.78 21.00
N GLU A 54 -9.99 12.63 20.48
CA GLU A 54 -10.51 12.06 19.23
C GLU A 54 -12.03 11.81 19.30
N HIS A 55 -12.52 11.40 20.46
CA HIS A 55 -13.96 11.19 20.67
C HIS A 55 -14.76 12.50 20.76
N MET A 56 -14.12 13.59 21.14
CA MET A 56 -14.77 14.89 21.37
C MET A 56 -14.88 15.76 20.12
N VAL A 57 -14.05 15.52 19.11
CA VAL A 57 -14.03 16.28 17.86
C VAL A 57 -14.87 15.61 16.79
N ASP A 58 -15.33 16.38 15.80
CA ASP A 58 -16.15 15.89 14.71
C ASP A 58 -15.32 15.21 13.63
N THR A 59 -14.08 15.66 13.42
CA THR A 59 -13.15 15.11 12.43
C THR A 59 -11.78 14.93 13.03
N VAL A 60 -11.12 13.82 12.71
CA VAL A 60 -9.72 13.53 13.04
C VAL A 60 -8.96 13.28 11.75
N LEU A 61 -7.91 14.06 11.53
CA LEU A 61 -7.04 13.95 10.38
C LEU A 61 -5.64 13.56 10.85
N TYR A 62 -5.08 12.53 10.23
CA TYR A 62 -3.67 12.17 10.40
C TYR A 62 -2.88 12.74 9.24
N PHE A 63 -1.79 13.42 9.58
CA PHE A 63 -0.82 13.94 8.63
C PHE A 63 0.49 13.20 8.84
N GLU A 64 0.77 12.24 7.97
CA GLU A 64 1.84 11.27 8.11
C GLU A 64 2.92 11.48 7.05
N ASN A 65 4.16 11.11 7.39
CA ASN A 65 5.24 11.05 6.42
C ASN A 65 5.17 9.72 5.68
N ALA A 66 5.09 9.74 4.37
CA ALA A 66 5.44 8.59 3.55
C ALA A 66 6.97 8.57 3.32
N GLU A 67 7.57 7.40 3.23
CA GLU A 67 9.04 7.24 3.12
C GLU A 67 9.62 7.86 1.84
N SER A 68 8.79 8.10 0.84
CA SER A 68 9.17 8.76 -0.43
C SER A 68 9.32 10.29 -0.34
N GLY A 69 9.31 10.87 0.87
CA GLY A 69 9.30 12.33 1.05
C GLY A 69 7.93 12.98 0.88
N MET A 70 6.92 12.22 0.49
CA MET A 70 5.55 12.68 0.44
C MET A 70 4.94 12.80 1.84
N ARG A 71 3.88 13.59 1.92
CA ARG A 71 3.00 13.73 3.07
C ARG A 71 1.62 13.20 2.71
N MET A 72 1.07 12.37 3.58
CA MET A 72 -0.27 11.82 3.42
C MET A 72 -1.20 12.39 4.48
N LEU A 73 -2.29 12.99 4.06
CA LEU A 73 -3.38 13.44 4.92
C LEU A 73 -4.54 12.48 4.76
N ARG A 74 -4.93 11.79 5.83
CA ARG A 74 -6.08 10.89 5.83
C ARG A 74 -7.04 11.19 6.96
N ALA A 75 -8.32 11.01 6.71
CA ALA A 75 -9.34 11.07 7.74
C ALA A 75 -9.39 9.73 8.51
N ALA A 76 -9.22 9.80 9.84
CA ALA A 76 -9.43 8.64 10.72
C ALA A 76 -10.85 8.64 11.32
N LYS A 77 -11.49 9.81 11.37
CA LYS A 77 -12.85 10.02 11.81
C LYS A 77 -13.45 11.20 11.10
N SER A 78 -14.68 11.09 10.64
CA SER A 78 -15.48 12.21 10.17
C SER A 78 -16.96 11.96 10.48
N ARG A 79 -17.66 12.99 11.02
CA ARG A 79 -19.09 12.93 11.24
C ARG A 79 -19.92 13.42 10.05
N PHE A 80 -19.28 14.14 9.12
CA PHE A 80 -19.96 14.86 8.05
C PHE A 80 -19.55 14.42 6.65
N GLY A 81 -18.60 13.47 6.55
CA GLY A 81 -18.09 12.99 5.27
C GLY A 81 -17.44 11.63 5.36
N SER A 82 -16.98 11.12 4.21
CA SER A 82 -16.25 9.86 4.15
C SER A 82 -14.91 9.96 4.88
N VAL A 83 -14.51 8.87 5.52
CA VAL A 83 -13.17 8.70 6.10
C VAL A 83 -12.18 8.08 5.10
N ASP A 84 -12.66 7.74 3.89
CA ASP A 84 -11.84 7.09 2.88
C ASP A 84 -11.01 8.07 2.04
N GLU A 85 -11.22 9.40 2.23
CA GLU A 85 -10.52 10.42 1.46
C GLU A 85 -9.06 10.56 1.90
N ILE A 86 -8.16 10.61 0.90
CA ILE A 86 -6.72 10.77 1.10
C ILE A 86 -6.22 11.95 0.27
N GLY A 87 -5.52 12.88 0.93
CA GLY A 87 -4.74 13.95 0.31
C GLY A 87 -3.26 13.57 0.27
N LEU A 88 -2.62 13.71 -0.87
CA LEU A 88 -1.17 13.51 -1.02
C LEU A 88 -0.50 14.84 -1.34
N PHE A 89 0.60 15.09 -0.66
CA PHE A 89 1.36 16.32 -0.77
C PHE A 89 2.85 16.02 -0.85
N GLU A 90 3.57 16.85 -1.57
CA GLU A 90 5.01 16.89 -1.62
C GLU A 90 5.52 18.15 -0.92
N MET A 91 6.61 18.03 -0.16
CA MET A 91 7.28 19.18 0.43
C MET A 91 8.28 19.73 -0.58
N THR A 92 8.02 20.95 -1.04
CA THR A 92 8.90 21.68 -1.97
C THR A 92 9.50 22.90 -1.28
N GLU A 93 10.44 23.58 -1.92
CA GLU A 93 10.98 24.87 -1.42
C GLU A 93 9.87 25.94 -1.24
N LYS A 94 8.76 25.82 -1.98
CA LYS A 94 7.60 26.71 -1.87
C LYS A 94 6.56 26.25 -0.83
N GLY A 95 6.85 25.17 -0.09
CA GLY A 95 5.95 24.55 0.88
C GLY A 95 5.25 23.30 0.34
N LEU A 96 4.11 22.96 0.93
CA LEU A 96 3.31 21.79 0.57
C LEU A 96 2.55 22.00 -0.75
N VAL A 97 2.78 21.12 -1.71
CA VAL A 97 2.11 21.10 -3.00
C VAL A 97 1.29 19.81 -3.13
N CYS A 98 0.05 19.91 -3.59
CA CYS A 98 -0.81 18.75 -3.78
C CYS A 98 -0.32 17.89 -4.95
N VAL A 99 -0.15 16.59 -4.70
CA VAL A 99 0.23 15.60 -5.72
C VAL A 99 -1.03 15.10 -6.41
N LYS A 100 -1.20 15.45 -7.67
CA LYS A 100 -2.37 15.05 -8.48
C LYS A 100 -2.26 13.59 -8.95
N ASP A 101 -1.07 13.17 -9.36
CA ASP A 101 -0.77 11.83 -9.87
C ASP A 101 0.26 11.14 -8.97
N ALA A 102 -0.26 10.49 -7.95
CA ALA A 102 0.55 9.81 -6.95
C ALA A 102 1.24 8.54 -7.48
N SER A 103 0.69 7.94 -8.52
CA SER A 103 1.24 6.69 -9.06
C SER A 103 2.64 6.86 -9.62
N ARG A 104 2.99 8.07 -10.10
CA ARG A 104 4.35 8.38 -10.55
C ARG A 104 5.43 8.21 -9.47
N TYR A 105 5.05 8.35 -8.21
CA TYR A 105 5.97 8.20 -7.08
C TYR A 105 6.19 6.75 -6.67
N PHE A 106 5.22 5.88 -6.97
CA PHE A 106 5.25 4.45 -6.62
C PHE A 106 5.72 3.57 -7.78
N LEU A 107 5.87 4.17 -8.96
CA LEU A 107 6.46 3.52 -10.12
C LEU A 107 7.86 4.11 -10.31
N SER A 108 8.88 3.28 -10.30
CA SER A 108 10.19 3.69 -10.80
C SER A 108 10.02 4.18 -12.25
N ALA A 109 10.80 5.19 -12.65
CA ALA A 109 10.69 5.76 -13.98
C ALA A 109 10.70 4.63 -15.02
N ARG A 110 9.53 4.36 -15.61
CA ARG A 110 9.42 3.40 -16.71
C ARG A 110 10.22 3.95 -17.88
N SER A 111 11.38 3.38 -18.11
CA SER A 111 12.03 3.48 -19.41
C SER A 111 11.25 2.57 -20.38
N ASP A 112 11.08 2.99 -21.63
CA ASP A 112 10.49 2.18 -22.72
C ASP A 112 11.39 0.96 -23.07
N GLY A 113 11.76 0.17 -22.07
CA GLY A 113 12.65 -0.96 -22.21
C GLY A 113 12.21 -2.16 -21.36
N ASP A 114 12.95 -3.25 -21.50
CA ASP A 114 12.75 -4.46 -20.70
C ASP A 114 13.00 -4.17 -19.22
N LEU A 115 12.07 -4.58 -18.36
CA LEU A 115 12.25 -4.50 -16.91
C LEU A 115 13.33 -5.48 -16.47
N PRO A 116 14.07 -5.18 -15.39
CA PRO A 116 14.86 -6.20 -14.70
C PRO A 116 13.98 -7.34 -14.19
N SER A 117 14.55 -8.53 -14.04
CA SER A 117 13.88 -9.63 -13.36
C SER A 117 13.55 -9.26 -11.92
N GLY A 118 12.45 -9.81 -11.38
CA GLY A 118 12.02 -9.57 -10.01
C GLY A 118 11.11 -8.36 -9.81
N ILE A 119 10.65 -7.69 -10.86
CA ILE A 119 9.74 -6.55 -10.78
C ILE A 119 8.34 -6.95 -11.24
N ALA A 120 7.31 -6.58 -10.45
CA ALA A 120 5.90 -6.74 -10.81
C ALA A 120 5.09 -5.51 -10.38
N PHE A 121 4.01 -5.21 -11.12
CA PHE A 121 3.11 -4.10 -10.81
C PHE A 121 1.77 -4.60 -10.30
N THR A 122 1.24 -3.90 -9.28
CA THR A 122 -0.06 -4.23 -8.66
C THR A 122 -0.81 -2.97 -8.23
N PRO A 123 -2.14 -2.94 -8.40
CA PRO A 123 -2.97 -1.88 -7.88
C PRO A 123 -3.28 -2.13 -6.40
N VAL A 124 -3.08 -1.14 -5.55
CA VAL A 124 -3.43 -1.15 -4.13
C VAL A 124 -4.47 -0.08 -3.86
N ILE A 125 -5.39 -0.35 -2.95
CA ILE A 125 -6.39 0.60 -2.52
C ILE A 125 -6.03 1.12 -1.14
N GLU A 126 -5.94 2.44 -1.04
CA GLU A 126 -5.81 3.12 0.24
C GLU A 126 -6.91 4.18 0.30
N GLY A 127 -7.88 3.96 1.17
CA GLY A 127 -9.08 4.78 1.25
C GLY A 127 -9.85 4.88 -0.07
N SER A 128 -10.11 6.10 -0.52
CA SER A 128 -10.81 6.38 -1.78
C SER A 128 -9.92 6.31 -3.03
N ARG A 129 -8.62 6.06 -2.91
CA ARG A 129 -7.69 6.07 -4.03
C ARG A 129 -7.14 4.69 -4.36
N THR A 130 -6.88 4.47 -5.65
CA THR A 130 -6.15 3.31 -6.15
C THR A 130 -4.78 3.79 -6.61
N PHE A 131 -3.74 3.17 -6.07
CA PHE A 131 -2.34 3.42 -6.45
C PHE A 131 -1.81 2.21 -7.21
N VAL A 132 -0.97 2.43 -8.19
CA VAL A 132 -0.19 1.34 -8.77
C VAL A 132 1.19 1.38 -8.14
N VAL A 133 1.60 0.26 -7.57
CA VAL A 133 2.88 0.12 -6.89
C VAL A 133 3.74 -0.92 -7.59
N GLU A 134 5.03 -0.71 -7.53
CA GLU A 134 6.05 -1.64 -8.00
C GLU A 134 6.51 -2.51 -6.82
N VAL A 135 6.31 -3.82 -6.96
CA VAL A 135 6.83 -4.83 -6.04
C VAL A 135 8.13 -5.37 -6.61
N GLN A 136 9.19 -5.31 -5.82
CA GLN A 136 10.52 -5.78 -6.17
C GLN A 136 10.85 -7.01 -5.31
N ALA A 137 11.26 -8.09 -5.94
CA ALA A 137 11.72 -9.30 -5.27
C ALA A 137 13.08 -9.72 -5.78
N LEU A 138 13.95 -10.18 -4.86
CA LEU A 138 15.25 -10.74 -5.18
C LEU A 138 15.39 -12.06 -4.45
N ALA A 139 15.62 -13.14 -5.18
CA ALA A 139 15.94 -14.46 -4.66
C ALA A 139 17.38 -14.80 -5.03
N VAL A 140 18.22 -15.02 -4.03
CA VAL A 140 19.65 -15.36 -4.22
C VAL A 140 20.02 -16.56 -3.36
N PRO A 141 20.97 -17.42 -3.79
CA PRO A 141 21.39 -18.57 -3.00
C PRO A 141 21.78 -18.19 -1.56
N ALA A 142 21.20 -18.88 -0.58
CA ALA A 142 21.43 -18.61 0.83
C ALA A 142 22.87 -18.96 1.22
N ARG A 143 23.61 -18.00 1.75
CA ARG A 143 25.00 -18.22 2.21
C ARG A 143 25.11 -19.05 3.47
N SER A 144 24.05 -19.10 4.29
CA SER A 144 24.02 -19.80 5.58
C SER A 144 23.43 -21.21 5.52
N GLY A 145 23.04 -21.68 4.33
CA GLY A 145 22.34 -22.97 4.16
C GLY A 145 20.89 -22.98 4.66
N TYR A 146 20.37 -21.83 5.15
CA TYR A 146 18.98 -21.65 5.58
C TYR A 146 18.40 -20.42 4.92
N GLN A 147 17.17 -20.54 4.40
CA GLN A 147 16.40 -19.43 3.85
C GLN A 147 16.22 -18.32 4.88
N ARG A 148 16.45 -17.09 4.46
CA ARG A 148 16.12 -15.87 5.22
C ARG A 148 15.23 -14.98 4.37
N ILE A 149 14.28 -14.31 5.04
CA ILE A 149 13.35 -13.39 4.39
C ILE A 149 13.59 -11.99 4.96
N TYR A 150 13.81 -11.03 4.08
CA TYR A 150 14.00 -9.62 4.39
C TYR A 150 12.91 -8.81 3.69
N SER A 151 12.01 -8.24 4.47
CA SER A 151 10.92 -7.41 3.96
C SER A 151 10.43 -6.45 5.02
N ASP A 152 10.42 -5.15 4.70
CA ASP A 152 9.94 -4.10 5.60
C ASP A 152 8.52 -3.65 5.25
N LYS A 153 8.10 -3.81 4.01
CA LYS A 153 6.85 -3.25 3.46
C LYS A 153 5.77 -4.30 3.25
N VAL A 154 6.16 -5.55 3.17
CA VAL A 154 5.27 -6.71 3.12
C VAL A 154 5.57 -7.58 4.34
N ASP A 155 4.53 -8.09 4.99
CA ASP A 155 4.70 -9.00 6.12
C ASP A 155 5.54 -10.24 5.75
N MET A 156 6.58 -10.54 6.53
CA MET A 156 7.51 -11.65 6.25
C MET A 156 6.80 -13.02 6.24
N GLY A 157 5.79 -13.21 7.09
CA GLY A 157 4.96 -14.40 7.08
C GLY A 157 4.16 -14.56 5.79
N ARG A 158 3.73 -13.43 5.19
CA ARG A 158 3.10 -13.42 3.87
C ARG A 158 4.09 -13.84 2.78
N VAL A 159 5.29 -13.28 2.76
CA VAL A 159 6.33 -13.65 1.80
C VAL A 159 6.64 -15.15 1.89
N ASN A 160 6.82 -15.68 3.10
CA ASN A 160 7.07 -17.10 3.35
C ASN A 160 5.91 -17.98 2.83
N ARG A 161 4.67 -17.58 3.09
CA ARG A 161 3.48 -18.29 2.59
C ARG A 161 3.44 -18.31 1.06
N ILE A 162 3.74 -17.20 0.40
CA ILE A 162 3.77 -17.13 -1.06
C ILE A 162 4.90 -17.98 -1.64
N ALA A 163 6.07 -18.01 -1.02
CA ALA A 163 7.17 -18.90 -1.42
C ALA A 163 6.75 -20.37 -1.36
N ALA A 164 6.11 -20.80 -0.27
CA ALA A 164 5.61 -22.17 -0.12
C ALA A 164 4.50 -22.51 -1.16
N ILE A 165 3.62 -21.56 -1.49
CA ILE A 165 2.62 -21.74 -2.54
C ILE A 165 3.29 -21.93 -3.91
N LEU A 166 4.30 -21.13 -4.24
CA LEU A 166 5.07 -21.25 -5.49
C LEU A 166 5.78 -22.59 -5.59
N GLU A 167 6.41 -23.03 -4.52
CA GLU A 167 7.07 -24.34 -4.46
C GLU A 167 6.07 -25.47 -4.73
N ARG A 168 4.96 -25.50 -4.00
CA ARG A 168 3.98 -26.58 -4.07
C ARG A 168 3.20 -26.61 -5.38
N HIS A 169 2.79 -25.45 -5.91
CA HIS A 169 1.82 -25.35 -7.01
C HIS A 169 2.40 -24.86 -8.33
N ALA A 170 3.55 -24.15 -8.30
CA ALA A 170 4.23 -23.70 -9.52
C ALA A 170 5.58 -24.41 -9.76
N GLY A 171 6.02 -25.27 -8.85
CA GLY A 171 7.27 -26.03 -8.99
C GLY A 171 8.53 -25.17 -8.86
N LEU A 172 8.46 -24.02 -8.14
CA LEU A 172 9.57 -23.11 -7.95
C LEU A 172 10.16 -23.31 -6.56
N ASP A 173 11.29 -23.99 -6.46
CA ASP A 173 12.00 -24.20 -5.20
C ASP A 173 12.76 -22.93 -4.78
N LEU A 174 12.38 -22.36 -3.65
CA LEU A 174 13.00 -21.21 -3.01
C LEU A 174 13.63 -21.57 -1.66
N SER A 175 13.60 -22.83 -1.24
CA SER A 175 14.03 -23.28 0.09
C SER A 175 15.51 -23.01 0.40
N GLN A 176 16.34 -22.88 -0.62
CA GLN A 176 17.77 -22.60 -0.53
C GLN A 176 18.13 -21.16 -0.90
N ASP A 177 17.16 -20.26 -0.95
CA ASP A 177 17.41 -18.87 -1.31
C ASP A 177 17.11 -17.90 -0.16
N ASP A 178 17.94 -16.90 0.00
CA ASP A 178 17.60 -15.70 0.75
C ASP A 178 16.65 -14.83 -0.12
N ILE A 179 15.55 -14.39 0.47
CA ILE A 179 14.51 -13.64 -0.23
C ILE A 179 14.49 -12.20 0.29
N TYR A 180 14.59 -11.25 -0.60
CA TYR A 180 14.46 -9.83 -0.32
C TYR A 180 13.24 -9.29 -1.05
N VAL A 181 12.36 -8.58 -0.33
CA VAL A 181 11.18 -7.93 -0.91
C VAL A 181 11.16 -6.46 -0.54
N ASN A 182 11.00 -5.63 -1.55
CA ASN A 182 10.85 -4.19 -1.39
C ASN A 182 9.62 -3.69 -2.16
N VAL A 183 9.11 -2.53 -1.79
CA VAL A 183 8.03 -1.83 -2.49
C VAL A 183 8.53 -0.42 -2.82
N ALA A 184 8.55 -0.10 -4.11
CA ALA A 184 8.97 1.23 -4.54
C ALA A 184 8.07 2.30 -3.92
N GLY A 185 8.68 3.42 -3.49
CA GLY A 185 7.96 4.48 -2.79
C GLY A 185 7.60 4.19 -1.33
N GLY A 186 8.01 3.03 -0.78
CA GLY A 186 7.95 2.73 0.66
C GLY A 186 6.56 2.44 1.23
N MET A 187 5.53 2.24 0.41
CA MET A 187 4.18 1.92 0.87
C MET A 187 4.12 0.54 1.52
N LYS A 188 3.50 0.44 2.70
CA LYS A 188 3.24 -0.87 3.35
C LYS A 188 2.05 -1.57 2.71
N LEU A 189 2.27 -2.77 2.20
CA LEU A 189 1.23 -3.58 1.56
C LEU A 189 0.59 -4.55 2.55
N LYS A 190 -0.63 -4.24 2.96
CA LYS A 190 -1.38 -5.05 3.95
C LYS A 190 -2.45 -5.94 3.32
N GLU A 191 -2.98 -5.55 2.16
CA GLU A 191 -4.09 -6.27 1.52
C GLU A 191 -3.64 -7.54 0.79
N GLY A 192 -4.54 -8.53 0.68
CA GLY A 192 -4.29 -9.81 0.00
C GLY A 192 -4.14 -9.68 -1.52
N SER A 193 -4.67 -8.61 -2.10
CA SER A 193 -4.64 -8.40 -3.56
C SER A 193 -3.23 -8.38 -4.17
N VAL A 194 -2.21 -8.12 -3.35
CA VAL A 194 -0.80 -8.06 -3.78
C VAL A 194 -0.13 -9.43 -3.92
N ASP A 195 -0.76 -10.49 -3.41
CA ASP A 195 -0.16 -11.83 -3.36
C ASP A 195 0.25 -12.33 -4.74
N LEU A 196 -0.60 -12.12 -5.75
CA LEU A 196 -0.30 -12.56 -7.11
C LEU A 196 0.91 -11.83 -7.70
N ALA A 197 0.99 -10.51 -7.53
CA ALA A 197 2.14 -9.73 -8.02
C ALA A 197 3.44 -10.11 -7.30
N LEU A 198 3.38 -10.32 -5.98
CA LEU A 198 4.51 -10.78 -5.20
C LEU A 198 5.00 -12.16 -5.67
N ALA A 199 4.07 -13.09 -5.94
CA ALA A 199 4.39 -14.41 -6.46
C ALA A 199 5.07 -14.32 -7.84
N LEU A 200 4.56 -13.49 -8.74
CA LEU A 200 5.15 -13.29 -10.07
C LEU A 200 6.51 -12.60 -10.01
N ALA A 201 6.71 -11.64 -9.08
CA ALA A 201 8.00 -11.02 -8.84
C ALA A 201 9.04 -12.03 -8.33
N LEU A 202 8.68 -12.88 -7.37
CA LEU A 202 9.55 -13.95 -6.86
C LEU A 202 9.89 -14.96 -7.96
N TYR A 203 8.89 -15.36 -8.77
CA TYR A 203 9.11 -16.27 -9.89
C TYR A 203 10.05 -15.66 -10.93
N SER A 204 9.82 -14.39 -11.29
CA SER A 204 10.66 -13.61 -12.20
C SER A 204 12.11 -13.55 -11.73
N SER A 205 12.33 -13.22 -10.46
CA SER A 205 13.67 -13.15 -9.87
C SER A 205 14.38 -14.49 -9.88
N LYS A 206 13.72 -15.55 -9.42
CA LYS A 206 14.34 -16.89 -9.31
C LYS A 206 14.68 -17.49 -10.67
N THR A 207 13.87 -17.22 -11.70
CA THR A 207 14.07 -17.73 -13.06
C THR A 207 14.88 -16.79 -13.96
N ASP A 208 15.28 -15.64 -13.42
CA ASP A 208 15.91 -14.55 -14.15
C ASP A 208 15.20 -14.22 -15.47
N THR A 209 13.87 -14.15 -15.39
CA THR A 209 13.02 -13.90 -16.54
C THR A 209 12.14 -12.68 -16.25
N PRO A 210 12.36 -11.53 -16.90
CA PRO A 210 11.61 -10.31 -16.62
C PRO A 210 10.14 -10.43 -17.04
N LEU A 211 9.28 -9.72 -16.34
CA LEU A 211 7.89 -9.51 -16.73
C LEU A 211 7.79 -8.35 -17.73
N PRO A 212 6.80 -8.39 -18.66
CA PRO A 212 6.55 -7.25 -19.54
C PRO A 212 6.24 -5.97 -18.76
N SER A 213 6.83 -4.84 -19.14
CA SER A 213 6.60 -3.54 -18.48
C SER A 213 5.14 -3.07 -18.56
N THR A 214 4.37 -3.61 -19.49
CA THR A 214 2.93 -3.32 -19.67
C THR A 214 2.01 -4.31 -18.97
N LEU A 215 2.57 -5.26 -18.20
CA LEU A 215 1.83 -6.26 -17.46
C LEU A 215 1.65 -5.81 -16.00
N ALA A 216 0.44 -5.88 -15.50
CA ALA A 216 0.14 -5.79 -14.07
C ALA A 216 -0.67 -7.01 -13.62
N SER A 217 -0.72 -7.24 -12.31
CA SER A 217 -1.48 -8.36 -11.76
C SER A 217 -2.02 -8.04 -10.38
N PHE A 218 -3.16 -8.61 -10.03
CA PHE A 218 -3.69 -8.58 -8.66
C PHE A 218 -4.61 -9.77 -8.40
N GLY A 219 -4.60 -10.22 -7.16
CA GLY A 219 -5.40 -11.33 -6.68
C GLY A 219 -4.82 -11.89 -5.38
N GLU A 220 -5.69 -12.41 -4.51
CA GLU A 220 -5.27 -13.11 -3.31
C GLU A 220 -4.92 -14.56 -3.67
N LEU A 221 -3.85 -15.11 -3.09
CA LEU A 221 -3.48 -16.51 -3.25
C LEU A 221 -3.92 -17.34 -2.05
N SER A 222 -4.76 -18.36 -2.30
CA SER A 222 -5.08 -19.36 -1.28
C SER A 222 -3.93 -20.34 -1.09
N LEU A 223 -3.89 -21.04 0.05
CA LEU A 223 -2.92 -22.11 0.28
C LEU A 223 -3.03 -23.27 -0.71
N ALA A 224 -4.20 -23.42 -1.37
CA ALA A 224 -4.40 -24.38 -2.45
C ALA A 224 -3.87 -23.89 -3.82
N GLY A 225 -3.25 -22.70 -3.87
CA GLY A 225 -2.71 -22.10 -5.10
C GLY A 225 -3.74 -21.41 -5.98
N GLU A 226 -5.00 -21.28 -5.54
CA GLU A 226 -6.05 -20.60 -6.31
C GLU A 226 -5.85 -19.09 -6.30
N VAL A 227 -6.12 -18.43 -7.42
CA VAL A 227 -6.22 -16.97 -7.51
C VAL A 227 -7.65 -16.54 -7.18
N ARG A 228 -7.82 -15.92 -6.03
CA ARG A 228 -9.12 -15.49 -5.52
C ARG A 228 -9.44 -14.04 -5.91
N PRO A 229 -10.74 -13.74 -6.11
CA PRO A 229 -11.18 -12.38 -6.39
C PRO A 229 -10.93 -11.47 -5.18
N VAL A 230 -10.73 -10.20 -5.46
CA VAL A 230 -10.52 -9.15 -4.45
C VAL A 230 -11.54 -8.05 -4.62
N THR A 231 -11.75 -7.27 -3.56
CA THR A 231 -12.69 -6.15 -3.57
C THR A 231 -12.28 -5.07 -4.56
N PHE A 232 -13.26 -4.35 -5.09
CA PHE A 232 -13.08 -3.23 -6.02
C PHE A 232 -12.28 -3.58 -7.29
N SER A 233 -12.46 -4.79 -7.81
CA SER A 233 -11.71 -5.29 -8.97
C SER A 233 -11.89 -4.43 -10.22
N SER A 234 -13.10 -3.98 -10.55
CA SER A 234 -13.38 -3.08 -11.66
C SER A 234 -12.60 -1.78 -11.59
N ARG A 235 -12.56 -1.18 -10.40
CA ARG A 235 -11.79 0.04 -10.16
C ARG A 235 -10.29 -0.16 -10.32
N ARG A 236 -9.75 -1.31 -9.90
CA ARG A 236 -8.35 -1.69 -10.07
C ARG A 236 -8.00 -1.84 -11.55
N VAL A 237 -8.85 -2.54 -12.31
CA VAL A 237 -8.68 -2.73 -13.76
C VAL A 237 -8.70 -1.37 -14.46
N LYS A 238 -9.68 -0.52 -14.15
CA LYS A 238 -9.79 0.82 -14.73
C LYS A 238 -8.53 1.64 -14.48
N THR A 239 -8.06 1.71 -13.22
CA THR A 239 -6.84 2.47 -12.87
C THR A 239 -5.62 1.97 -13.64
N LEU A 240 -5.42 0.65 -13.75
CA LEU A 240 -4.33 0.07 -14.52
C LEU A 240 -4.43 0.42 -16.01
N SER A 241 -5.62 0.33 -16.59
CA SER A 241 -5.88 0.71 -17.99
C SER A 241 -5.56 2.17 -18.25
N ASP A 242 -6.03 3.07 -17.37
CA ASP A 242 -5.80 4.52 -17.45
C ASP A 242 -4.29 4.87 -17.36
N MET A 243 -3.51 4.02 -16.68
CA MET A 243 -2.05 4.15 -16.56
C MET A 243 -1.26 3.46 -17.68
N GLY A 244 -1.94 2.92 -18.70
CA GLY A 244 -1.31 2.34 -19.89
C GLY A 244 -0.82 0.90 -19.73
N PHE A 245 -1.28 0.16 -18.71
CA PHE A 245 -1.08 -1.28 -18.67
C PHE A 245 -1.99 -1.95 -19.71
N SER A 246 -1.38 -2.68 -20.64
CA SER A 246 -2.12 -3.33 -21.74
C SER A 246 -2.61 -4.73 -21.37
N LYS A 247 -1.98 -5.38 -20.41
CA LYS A 247 -2.34 -6.72 -19.93
C LYS A 247 -2.46 -6.75 -18.41
N ILE A 248 -3.52 -7.38 -17.91
CA ILE A 248 -3.76 -7.49 -16.46
C ILE A 248 -4.12 -8.96 -16.14
N ILE A 249 -3.32 -9.62 -15.30
CA ILE A 249 -3.64 -10.96 -14.80
C ILE A 249 -4.48 -10.83 -13.52
N VAL A 250 -5.66 -11.48 -13.55
CA VAL A 250 -6.66 -11.39 -12.48
C VAL A 250 -7.31 -12.74 -12.20
N SER A 251 -8.07 -12.85 -11.12
CA SER A 251 -8.90 -14.03 -10.84
C SER A 251 -10.01 -14.22 -11.87
N GLN A 252 -10.54 -15.46 -11.99
CA GLN A 252 -11.61 -15.80 -12.93
C GLN A 252 -12.89 -14.97 -12.75
N GLY A 253 -13.22 -14.60 -11.50
CA GLY A 253 -14.42 -13.83 -11.17
C GLY A 253 -14.32 -12.32 -11.38
N THR A 254 -13.20 -11.82 -11.89
CA THR A 254 -13.00 -10.37 -12.10
C THR A 254 -13.71 -9.92 -13.38
N GLU A 255 -14.52 -8.87 -13.28
CA GLU A 255 -15.13 -8.20 -14.44
C GLU A 255 -14.11 -7.26 -15.12
N ASN A 256 -14.20 -7.16 -16.45
CA ASN A 256 -13.35 -6.25 -17.22
C ASN A 256 -14.11 -4.95 -17.52
N GLU A 257 -13.76 -3.89 -16.86
CA GLU A 257 -14.30 -2.54 -17.08
C GLU A 257 -13.26 -1.57 -17.67
N GLY A 258 -12.17 -2.07 -18.21
CA GLY A 258 -11.08 -1.25 -18.78
C GLY A 258 -10.77 -1.59 -20.22
N SER A 259 -9.87 -0.81 -20.84
CA SER A 259 -9.35 -1.07 -22.20
C SER A 259 -8.25 -2.13 -22.24
N ALA A 260 -7.69 -2.51 -21.09
CA ALA A 260 -6.65 -3.51 -20.98
C ALA A 260 -7.20 -4.93 -21.21
N ASP A 261 -6.36 -5.78 -21.80
CA ASP A 261 -6.67 -7.21 -21.92
C ASP A 261 -6.55 -7.90 -20.56
N THR A 262 -7.68 -8.40 -20.03
CA THR A 262 -7.70 -9.11 -18.75
C THR A 262 -7.52 -10.60 -18.95
N ILE A 263 -6.40 -11.13 -18.48
CA ILE A 263 -6.08 -12.55 -18.52
C ILE A 263 -6.55 -13.19 -17.22
N LYS A 264 -7.54 -14.07 -17.32
CA LYS A 264 -8.13 -14.73 -16.16
C LYS A 264 -7.34 -15.98 -15.77
N ALA A 265 -6.80 -15.98 -14.55
CA ALA A 265 -6.07 -17.10 -13.97
C ALA A 265 -6.90 -17.76 -12.87
N LYS A 266 -7.04 -19.09 -12.92
CA LYS A 266 -7.70 -19.87 -11.86
C LYS A 266 -6.77 -20.15 -10.68
N ASP A 267 -5.48 -20.32 -10.96
CA ASP A 267 -4.44 -20.70 -10.02
C ASP A 267 -3.10 -20.06 -10.38
N ILE A 268 -2.14 -20.15 -9.46
CA ILE A 268 -0.80 -19.57 -9.64
C ILE A 268 -0.06 -20.15 -10.83
N ARG A 269 -0.27 -21.44 -11.15
CA ARG A 269 0.37 -22.06 -12.31
C ARG A 269 -0.09 -21.44 -13.61
N SER A 270 -1.40 -21.25 -13.79
CA SER A 270 -1.98 -20.59 -14.97
C SER A 270 -1.56 -19.13 -15.07
N ALA A 271 -1.44 -18.44 -13.92
CA ALA A 271 -0.96 -17.06 -13.87
C ALA A 271 0.50 -16.94 -14.31
N VAL A 272 1.38 -17.82 -13.83
CA VAL A 272 2.79 -17.90 -14.26
C VAL A 272 2.90 -18.15 -15.76
N ILE A 273 2.18 -19.15 -16.28
CA ILE A 273 2.19 -19.44 -17.72
C ILE A 273 1.74 -18.21 -18.52
N ALA A 274 0.71 -17.52 -18.08
CA ALA A 274 0.20 -16.33 -18.77
C ALA A 274 1.18 -15.15 -18.71
N ALA A 275 1.84 -14.94 -17.56
CA ALA A 275 2.77 -13.85 -17.34
C ALA A 275 4.05 -13.98 -18.20
N PHE A 276 4.56 -15.20 -18.33
CA PHE A 276 5.83 -15.48 -19.01
C PHE A 276 5.68 -16.04 -20.42
N LYS A 277 4.45 -16.05 -20.97
CA LYS A 277 4.19 -16.47 -22.35
C LYS A 277 4.87 -15.53 -23.35
N GLY A 278 5.92 -16.03 -24.02
CA GLY A 278 6.70 -15.24 -24.97
C GLY A 278 7.88 -14.45 -24.36
N ALA A 279 8.14 -14.59 -23.07
CA ALA A 279 9.33 -13.99 -22.44
C ALA A 279 10.60 -14.70 -22.95
N LYS A 280 11.58 -13.90 -23.42
CA LYS A 280 12.93 -14.39 -23.71
C LYS A 280 13.70 -14.47 -22.39
N LYS A 281 14.37 -15.58 -22.11
CA LYS A 281 15.33 -15.65 -21.01
C LYS A 281 16.41 -14.58 -21.26
N SER A 282 16.71 -13.79 -20.25
CA SER A 282 17.89 -12.94 -20.23
C SER A 282 19.11 -13.83 -20.42
N LYS A 283 20.01 -13.48 -21.34
CA LYS A 283 21.27 -14.20 -21.56
C LYS A 283 22.30 -13.77 -20.56
#